data_00a6114a019bb675a9660fd650c519fe
#
_entry.id   00a6114a019bb675a9660fd650c519fe
#
_cell.length_a   1.000
_cell.length_b   1.000
_cell.length_c   1.000
_cell.angle_alpha   90.00
_cell.angle_beta   90.00
_cell.angle_gamma   90.00
#
_symmetry.space_group_name_H-M   'P 1'
#
loop_
_entity.id
_entity.type
_entity.pdbx_description
1 polymer ?
#
loop_
_entity_poly.entity_id
_entity_poly.type
_entity_poly.pdbx_seq_one_letter_code
_entity_poly.pdbx_strand_id
1 'polypeptide(L)'
;MKTKIIKTTGTWQDVADDCRVTVGKDELGKEPSENFKKSILISEHSPIRSLAVKWKWENIPSWIATHFSRHKWECFIKTQRTDRTGIDRNKLTQDAPVIMTGYANAQHLIDTARKRLCRMASPETRKFMEDFKVAVHIIEPELSDVLVPNCVYRGGCPEMNNCGWYNAMIAKYPHLASTDIQTRYDTYNEVFYGND
;
A
#
# COMPACT_ATOMS: atom_id res chain seq x y z
N MET A 1 -9.54 -14.15 -4.96
CA MET A 1 -9.24 -13.39 -3.74
C MET A 1 -9.59 -11.95 -4.03
N LYS A 2 -10.22 -11.22 -3.12
CA LYS A 2 -10.66 -9.83 -3.41
C LYS A 2 -10.48 -8.95 -2.17
N THR A 3 -9.77 -7.84 -2.33
CA THR A 3 -9.72 -6.77 -1.33
C THR A 3 -11.04 -5.99 -1.39
N LYS A 4 -11.68 -5.82 -0.23
CA LYS A 4 -12.83 -4.95 -0.09
C LYS A 4 -12.42 -3.70 0.68
N ILE A 5 -12.46 -2.54 0.03
CA ILE A 5 -12.30 -1.27 0.73
C ILE A 5 -13.61 -0.99 1.48
N ILE A 6 -13.49 -0.69 2.77
CA ILE A 6 -14.63 -0.41 3.64
C ILE A 6 -14.94 1.08 3.63
N LYS A 7 -13.91 1.92 3.81
CA LYS A 7 -14.02 3.38 3.78
C LYS A 7 -12.63 4.03 3.68
N THR A 8 -12.61 5.26 3.19
CA THR A 8 -11.55 6.23 3.44
C THR A 8 -11.91 7.08 4.65
N THR A 9 -10.92 7.63 5.34
CA THR A 9 -11.07 8.58 6.44
C THR A 9 -10.11 9.74 6.22
N GLY A 10 -10.54 10.94 6.58
CA GLY A 10 -9.91 12.18 6.15
C GLY A 10 -10.19 12.47 4.68
N THR A 11 -9.97 13.69 4.29
CA THR A 11 -10.19 14.19 2.92
C THR A 11 -8.91 14.83 2.39
N TRP A 12 -8.84 15.03 1.09
CA TRP A 12 -7.73 15.79 0.49
C TRP A 12 -7.72 17.25 0.93
N GLN A 13 -8.91 17.79 1.26
CA GLN A 13 -9.02 19.10 1.89
C GLN A 13 -8.33 19.12 3.25
N ASP A 14 -8.56 18.12 4.12
CA ASP A 14 -7.86 18.01 5.41
C ASP A 14 -6.35 17.99 5.23
N VAL A 15 -5.85 17.20 4.27
CA VAL A 15 -4.40 17.15 3.95
C VAL A 15 -3.87 18.53 3.52
N ALA A 16 -4.61 19.26 2.67
CA ALA A 16 -4.20 20.56 2.19
C ALA A 16 -4.23 21.61 3.32
N ASP A 17 -5.25 21.58 4.16
CA ASP A 17 -5.41 22.51 5.29
C ASP A 17 -4.34 22.23 6.35
N ASP A 18 -4.04 20.96 6.67
CA ASP A 18 -2.92 20.60 7.55
C ASP A 18 -1.56 21.08 7.01
N CYS A 19 -1.34 21.04 5.67
CA CYS A 19 -0.13 21.62 5.07
C CYS A 19 -0.03 23.12 5.34
N ARG A 20 -1.15 23.84 5.31
CA ARG A 20 -1.18 25.29 5.58
C ARG A 20 -0.90 25.59 7.05
N VAL A 21 -1.52 24.83 7.94
CA VAL A 21 -1.28 24.94 9.40
C VAL A 21 0.19 24.74 9.74
N THR A 22 0.88 23.78 9.09
CA THR A 22 2.33 23.53 9.35
C THR A 22 3.22 24.74 9.01
N VAL A 23 2.77 25.65 8.19
CA VAL A 23 3.49 26.91 7.83
C VAL A 23 2.83 28.16 8.40
N GLY A 24 1.96 28.02 9.39
CA GLY A 24 1.32 29.13 10.10
C GLY A 24 0.30 29.92 9.25
N LYS A 25 -0.39 29.23 8.32
CA LYS A 25 -1.43 29.83 7.48
C LYS A 25 -2.80 29.26 7.86
N ASP A 26 -3.84 30.06 7.72
CA ASP A 26 -5.22 29.62 7.94
C ASP A 26 -5.64 28.55 6.91
N GLU A 27 -6.53 27.68 7.31
CA GLU A 27 -7.21 26.70 6.46
C GLU A 27 -7.95 27.42 5.32
N LEU A 28 -8.00 26.80 4.14
CA LEU A 28 -8.75 27.32 3.00
C LEU A 28 -10.11 26.64 2.84
N GLY A 29 -10.27 25.46 3.40
CA GLY A 29 -11.50 24.67 3.26
C GLY A 29 -11.80 24.31 1.79
N LYS A 30 -10.76 24.10 0.97
CA LYS A 30 -10.90 23.89 -0.48
C LYS A 30 -10.17 22.61 -0.92
N GLU A 31 -10.85 21.83 -1.76
CA GLU A 31 -10.27 20.66 -2.40
C GLU A 31 -9.02 21.04 -3.23
N PRO A 32 -7.88 20.38 -3.01
CA PRO A 32 -6.66 20.66 -3.75
C PRO A 32 -6.68 20.06 -5.16
N SER A 33 -5.79 20.56 -6.02
CA SER A 33 -5.61 20.03 -7.37
C SER A 33 -4.96 18.64 -7.35
N GLU A 34 -5.16 17.85 -8.43
CA GLU A 34 -4.50 16.56 -8.62
C GLU A 34 -2.96 16.67 -8.55
N ASN A 35 -2.39 17.73 -9.13
CA ASN A 35 -0.96 17.99 -9.06
C ASN A 35 -0.47 18.16 -7.63
N PHE A 36 -1.24 18.84 -6.77
CA PHE A 36 -0.91 18.96 -5.35
C PHE A 36 -0.96 17.58 -4.68
N LYS A 37 -2.00 16.78 -4.91
CA LYS A 37 -2.17 15.43 -4.34
C LYS A 37 -0.97 14.53 -4.69
N LYS A 38 -0.57 14.52 -5.97
CA LYS A 38 0.60 13.77 -6.45
C LYS A 38 1.89 14.25 -5.79
N SER A 39 2.13 15.56 -5.80
CA SER A 39 3.36 16.14 -5.25
C SER A 39 3.51 15.88 -3.75
N ILE A 40 2.45 16.04 -2.96
CA ILE A 40 2.49 15.86 -1.50
C ILE A 40 2.71 14.39 -1.12
N LEU A 41 2.15 13.45 -1.89
CA LEU A 41 2.37 12.01 -1.70
C LEU A 41 3.80 11.59 -2.05
N ILE A 42 4.36 12.11 -3.15
CA ILE A 42 5.74 11.81 -3.56
C ILE A 42 6.74 12.35 -2.57
N SER A 43 6.52 13.57 -2.06
CA SER A 43 7.38 14.20 -1.07
C SER A 43 7.18 13.66 0.35
N GLU A 44 6.13 12.85 0.56
CA GLU A 44 5.81 12.20 1.85
C GLU A 44 5.77 13.18 3.03
N HIS A 45 5.26 14.39 2.80
CA HIS A 45 5.07 15.37 3.88
C HIS A 45 4.04 14.86 4.89
N SER A 46 4.30 15.12 6.16
CA SER A 46 3.50 14.56 7.27
C SER A 46 1.99 14.71 7.18
N PRO A 47 1.40 15.78 6.56
CA PRO A 47 -0.05 15.91 6.42
C PRO A 47 -0.75 14.79 5.65
N ILE A 48 -0.05 14.03 4.80
CA ILE A 48 -0.65 12.85 4.14
C ILE A 48 -1.17 11.81 5.14
N ARG A 49 -0.76 11.89 6.41
CA ARG A 49 -1.22 10.99 7.49
C ARG A 49 -2.67 11.23 7.87
N SER A 50 -3.25 12.37 7.51
CA SER A 50 -4.67 12.66 7.71
C SER A 50 -5.57 11.85 6.77
N LEU A 51 -5.04 11.36 5.63
CA LEU A 51 -5.73 10.43 4.76
C LEU A 51 -5.46 8.99 5.17
N ALA A 52 -6.52 8.19 5.39
CA ALA A 52 -6.40 6.79 5.78
C ALA A 52 -7.44 5.90 5.08
N VAL A 53 -7.12 4.62 4.95
CA VAL A 53 -7.97 3.61 4.32
C VAL A 53 -8.25 2.49 5.30
N LYS A 54 -9.51 2.03 5.34
CA LYS A 54 -9.95 0.82 6.03
C LYS A 54 -10.39 -0.22 5.01
N TRP A 55 -9.85 -1.44 5.12
CA TRP A 55 -10.16 -2.53 4.19
C TRP A 55 -10.39 -3.84 4.91
N LYS A 56 -10.87 -4.84 4.15
CA LYS A 56 -11.09 -6.20 4.60
C LYS A 56 -10.55 -7.19 3.59
N TRP A 57 -9.84 -8.20 4.09
CA TRP A 57 -9.50 -9.41 3.36
C TRP A 57 -10.27 -10.60 3.94
N GLU A 58 -10.95 -11.33 3.08
CA GLU A 58 -11.63 -12.58 3.43
C GLU A 58 -10.83 -13.75 2.88
N ASN A 59 -10.83 -14.86 3.62
CA ASN A 59 -10.09 -16.07 3.26
C ASN A 59 -8.57 -15.85 3.06
N ILE A 60 -7.99 -14.94 3.84
CA ILE A 60 -6.53 -14.79 3.89
C ILE A 60 -5.93 -15.93 4.71
N PRO A 61 -4.90 -16.65 4.23
CA PRO A 61 -4.16 -17.60 5.04
C PRO A 61 -3.62 -16.96 6.33
N SER A 62 -3.73 -17.67 7.46
CA SER A 62 -3.38 -17.07 8.75
C SER A 62 -1.90 -16.64 8.83
N TRP A 63 -0.99 -17.36 8.18
CA TRP A 63 0.42 -16.98 8.11
C TRP A 63 0.65 -15.68 7.31
N ILE A 64 -0.15 -15.42 6.25
CA ILE A 64 -0.10 -14.15 5.51
C ILE A 64 -0.64 -13.01 6.37
N ALA A 65 -1.75 -13.23 7.08
CA ALA A 65 -2.28 -12.24 8.02
C ALA A 65 -1.21 -11.85 9.07
N THR A 66 -0.42 -12.82 9.55
CA THR A 66 0.72 -12.57 10.45
C THR A 66 1.82 -11.74 9.80
N HIS A 67 2.11 -11.92 8.51
CA HIS A 67 3.07 -11.07 7.81
C HIS A 67 2.61 -9.60 7.76
N PHE A 68 1.32 -9.38 7.56
CA PHE A 68 0.76 -8.03 7.50
C PHE A 68 0.62 -7.40 8.88
N SER A 69 0.34 -8.17 9.94
CA SER A 69 0.22 -7.64 11.31
C SER A 69 1.53 -7.05 11.89
N ARG A 70 2.67 -7.26 11.22
CA ARG A 70 3.97 -6.68 11.61
C ARG A 70 4.19 -5.26 11.11
N HIS A 71 3.29 -4.72 10.28
CA HIS A 71 3.38 -3.36 9.78
C HIS A 71 2.77 -2.36 10.77
N LYS A 72 3.11 -1.08 10.60
CA LYS A 72 2.61 0.02 11.43
C LYS A 72 1.18 0.39 11.03
N TRP A 73 0.24 -0.49 11.24
CA TRP A 73 -1.18 -0.29 10.98
C TRP A 73 -2.04 -1.01 12.01
N GLU A 74 -3.26 -0.58 12.20
CA GLU A 74 -4.23 -1.29 13.02
C GLU A 74 -4.79 -2.47 12.24
N CYS A 75 -4.80 -3.65 12.86
CA CYS A 75 -5.40 -4.81 12.24
C CYS A 75 -6.19 -5.66 13.24
N PHE A 76 -7.28 -6.25 12.75
CA PHE A 76 -8.12 -7.15 13.52
C PHE A 76 -8.27 -8.44 12.71
N ILE A 77 -7.82 -9.54 13.30
CA ILE A 77 -7.80 -10.86 12.65
C ILE A 77 -8.80 -11.76 13.35
N LYS A 78 -9.61 -12.51 12.59
CA LYS A 78 -10.54 -13.50 13.11
C LYS A 78 -9.80 -14.46 14.04
N THR A 79 -10.30 -14.60 15.25
CA THR A 79 -9.70 -15.52 16.23
C THR A 79 -9.79 -16.98 15.78
N GLN A 80 -8.76 -17.75 16.13
CA GLN A 80 -8.74 -19.22 15.98
C GLN A 80 -8.89 -19.93 17.34
N ARG A 81 -9.32 -19.23 18.38
CA ARG A 81 -9.53 -19.84 19.71
C ARG A 81 -10.64 -20.87 19.65
N THR A 82 -10.36 -22.08 20.17
CA THR A 82 -11.30 -23.20 20.19
C THR A 82 -12.61 -22.86 20.88
N ASP A 83 -12.56 -22.13 22.02
CA ASP A 83 -13.73 -21.73 22.80
C ASP A 83 -14.63 -20.71 22.07
N ARG A 84 -14.13 -20.05 21.02
CA ARG A 84 -14.89 -19.08 20.22
C ARG A 84 -15.38 -19.63 18.89
N THR A 85 -14.64 -20.59 18.33
CA THR A 85 -14.92 -21.12 16.98
C THR A 85 -15.54 -22.49 16.99
N GLY A 86 -15.44 -23.25 18.10
CA GLY A 86 -15.80 -24.65 18.18
C GLY A 86 -14.84 -25.59 17.44
N ILE A 87 -13.79 -25.06 16.80
CA ILE A 87 -12.80 -25.81 16.02
C ILE A 87 -11.53 -25.96 16.87
N ASP A 88 -11.03 -27.19 17.01
CA ASP A 88 -9.75 -27.41 17.69
C ASP A 88 -8.62 -26.72 16.91
N ARG A 89 -8.07 -25.65 17.47
CA ARG A 89 -7.02 -24.85 16.84
C ARG A 89 -5.75 -25.65 16.56
N ASN A 90 -5.48 -26.71 17.31
CA ASN A 90 -4.29 -27.55 17.14
C ASN A 90 -4.38 -28.42 15.86
N LYS A 91 -5.58 -28.54 15.29
CA LYS A 91 -5.84 -29.22 14.02
C LYS A 91 -5.83 -28.27 12.82
N LEU A 92 -5.72 -26.95 13.05
CA LEU A 92 -5.66 -25.97 11.98
C LEU A 92 -4.25 -25.91 11.40
N THR A 93 -4.18 -25.89 10.09
CA THR A 93 -2.92 -25.69 9.35
C THR A 93 -2.57 -24.19 9.34
N GLN A 94 -1.31 -23.85 9.00
CA GLN A 94 -0.88 -22.45 8.94
C GLN A 94 -1.58 -21.66 7.83
N ASP A 95 -2.08 -22.32 6.81
CA ASP A 95 -2.86 -21.74 5.70
C ASP A 95 -4.36 -21.70 5.98
N ALA A 96 -4.82 -22.10 7.18
CA ALA A 96 -6.23 -22.01 7.56
C ALA A 96 -6.75 -20.58 7.32
N PRO A 97 -7.88 -20.43 6.59
CA PRO A 97 -8.37 -19.12 6.19
C PRO A 97 -8.92 -18.32 7.38
N VAL A 98 -8.52 -17.06 7.44
CA VAL A 98 -9.05 -16.09 8.41
C VAL A 98 -9.64 -14.87 7.69
N ILE A 99 -10.34 -14.03 8.45
CA ILE A 99 -10.75 -12.70 8.02
C ILE A 99 -9.80 -11.72 8.70
N MET A 100 -9.30 -10.75 7.94
CA MET A 100 -8.48 -9.65 8.46
C MET A 100 -9.07 -8.33 7.99
N THR A 101 -9.27 -7.40 8.92
CA THR A 101 -9.47 -5.99 8.59
C THR A 101 -8.22 -5.21 8.93
N GLY A 102 -7.86 -4.25 8.08
CA GLY A 102 -6.75 -3.33 8.31
C GLY A 102 -7.24 -1.89 8.26
N TYR A 103 -6.50 -1.02 8.96
CA TYR A 103 -6.68 0.42 8.92
C TYR A 103 -5.29 1.08 8.99
N ALA A 104 -4.98 1.92 8.01
CA ALA A 104 -3.70 2.61 7.95
C ALA A 104 -3.81 3.95 7.24
N ASN A 105 -2.99 4.92 7.66
CA ASN A 105 -2.84 6.17 6.93
C ASN A 105 -1.96 6.00 5.68
N ALA A 106 -1.97 7.01 4.80
CA ALA A 106 -1.26 6.97 3.53
C ALA A 106 0.24 6.65 3.71
N GLN A 107 0.93 7.25 4.69
CA GLN A 107 2.35 6.98 4.92
C GLN A 107 2.61 5.50 5.25
N HIS A 108 1.81 4.92 6.12
CA HIS A 108 1.98 3.51 6.50
C HIS A 108 1.65 2.56 5.34
N LEU A 109 0.71 2.93 4.46
CA LEU A 109 0.42 2.17 3.24
C LEU A 109 1.59 2.23 2.26
N ILE A 110 2.20 3.39 2.05
CA ILE A 110 3.39 3.59 1.21
C ILE A 110 4.55 2.73 1.74
N ASP A 111 4.85 2.81 3.04
CA ASP A 111 5.93 2.03 3.68
C ASP A 111 5.72 0.52 3.55
N THR A 112 4.46 0.08 3.67
CA THR A 112 4.10 -1.34 3.51
C THR A 112 4.22 -1.79 2.06
N ALA A 113 3.74 -0.98 1.11
CA ALA A 113 3.80 -1.28 -0.32
C ALA A 113 5.25 -1.48 -0.79
N ARG A 114 6.17 -0.65 -0.34
CA ARG A 114 7.61 -0.78 -0.64
C ARG A 114 8.17 -2.15 -0.30
N LYS A 115 7.69 -2.76 0.78
CA LYS A 115 8.14 -4.07 1.24
C LYS A 115 7.31 -5.21 0.63
N ARG A 116 6.01 -5.04 0.47
CA ARG A 116 5.09 -6.13 0.10
C ARG A 116 4.83 -6.25 -1.40
N LEU A 117 5.12 -5.20 -2.19
CA LEU A 117 5.20 -5.29 -3.65
C LEU A 117 6.59 -5.74 -4.15
N CYS A 118 7.59 -5.84 -3.27
CA CYS A 118 8.91 -6.35 -3.61
C CYS A 118 8.83 -7.81 -4.05
N ARG A 119 9.58 -8.19 -5.09
CA ARG A 119 9.65 -9.59 -5.58
C ARG A 119 10.31 -10.56 -4.59
N MET A 120 11.01 -10.06 -3.56
CA MET A 120 11.52 -10.86 -2.44
C MET A 120 10.46 -11.16 -1.37
N ALA A 121 9.30 -10.49 -1.40
CA ALA A 121 8.15 -10.92 -0.61
C ALA A 121 7.60 -12.25 -1.16
N SER A 122 7.02 -13.11 -0.29
CA SER A 122 6.38 -14.32 -0.80
C SER A 122 5.34 -13.97 -1.87
N PRO A 123 5.24 -14.75 -2.96
CA PRO A 123 4.30 -14.46 -4.05
C PRO A 123 2.87 -14.27 -3.56
N GLU A 124 2.45 -15.08 -2.60
CA GLU A 124 1.10 -15.03 -2.02
C GLU A 124 0.88 -13.71 -1.26
N THR A 125 1.83 -13.31 -0.40
CA THR A 125 1.74 -12.03 0.33
C THR A 125 1.73 -10.84 -0.63
N ARG A 126 2.58 -10.90 -1.68
CA ARG A 126 2.62 -9.85 -2.70
C ARG A 126 1.29 -9.72 -3.43
N LYS A 127 0.65 -10.84 -3.80
CA LYS A 127 -0.65 -10.83 -4.46
C LYS A 127 -1.73 -10.12 -3.64
N PHE A 128 -1.75 -10.26 -2.32
CA PHE A 128 -2.67 -9.51 -1.46
C PHE A 128 -2.41 -8.00 -1.54
N MET A 129 -1.14 -7.59 -1.61
CA MET A 129 -0.80 -6.17 -1.73
C MET A 129 -1.07 -5.63 -3.15
N GLU A 130 -0.89 -6.43 -4.20
CA GLU A 130 -1.27 -6.11 -5.58
C GLU A 130 -2.80 -5.91 -5.68
N ASP A 131 -3.60 -6.85 -5.16
CA ASP A 131 -5.07 -6.74 -5.11
C ASP A 131 -5.52 -5.51 -4.30
N PHE A 132 -4.81 -5.18 -3.20
CA PHE A 132 -5.08 -3.98 -2.42
C PHE A 132 -4.81 -2.71 -3.22
N LYS A 133 -3.67 -2.63 -3.93
CA LYS A 133 -3.33 -1.50 -4.79
C LYS A 133 -4.41 -1.26 -5.84
N VAL A 134 -4.88 -2.31 -6.52
CA VAL A 134 -5.98 -2.23 -7.49
C VAL A 134 -7.26 -1.72 -6.84
N ALA A 135 -7.61 -2.21 -5.65
CA ALA A 135 -8.82 -1.77 -4.95
C ALA A 135 -8.75 -0.29 -4.50
N VAL A 136 -7.57 0.17 -4.08
CA VAL A 136 -7.34 1.59 -3.72
C VAL A 136 -7.41 2.47 -4.96
N HIS A 137 -6.91 2.02 -6.12
CA HIS A 137 -6.92 2.80 -7.35
C HIS A 137 -8.33 3.26 -7.76
N ILE A 138 -9.35 2.48 -7.45
CA ILE A 138 -10.75 2.79 -7.79
C ILE A 138 -11.28 4.00 -7.00
N ILE A 139 -10.77 4.24 -5.79
CA ILE A 139 -11.31 5.23 -4.85
C ILE A 139 -10.34 6.39 -4.57
N GLU A 140 -9.04 6.12 -4.59
CA GLU A 140 -7.95 7.03 -4.30
C GLU A 140 -6.81 6.76 -5.30
N PRO A 141 -6.97 7.12 -6.58
CA PRO A 141 -6.00 6.80 -7.62
C PRO A 141 -4.61 7.39 -7.32
N GLU A 142 -4.53 8.64 -6.85
CA GLU A 142 -3.25 9.28 -6.55
C GLU A 142 -2.50 8.57 -5.41
N LEU A 143 -3.22 8.09 -4.39
CA LEU A 143 -2.63 7.26 -3.33
C LEU A 143 -2.14 5.93 -3.88
N SER A 144 -2.93 5.30 -4.74
CA SER A 144 -2.52 4.04 -5.38
C SER A 144 -1.26 4.19 -6.22
N ASP A 145 -1.10 5.31 -6.93
CA ASP A 145 0.04 5.56 -7.81
C ASP A 145 1.37 5.59 -7.08
N VAL A 146 1.40 5.96 -5.81
CA VAL A 146 2.61 5.94 -4.98
C VAL A 146 2.84 4.62 -4.24
N LEU A 147 1.93 3.65 -4.35
CA LEU A 147 2.13 2.30 -3.83
C LEU A 147 3.00 1.48 -4.77
N VAL A 148 4.31 1.59 -4.63
CA VAL A 148 5.31 0.97 -5.50
C VAL A 148 6.31 0.13 -4.69
N PRO A 149 7.00 -0.86 -5.31
CA PRO A 149 8.07 -1.59 -4.63
C PRO A 149 9.29 -0.68 -4.37
N ASN A 150 10.07 -1.04 -3.36
CA ASN A 150 11.19 -0.23 -2.88
C ASN A 150 12.25 0.08 -3.95
N CYS A 151 12.47 -0.84 -4.90
CA CYS A 151 13.42 -0.61 -6.00
C CYS A 151 12.95 0.48 -6.97
N VAL A 152 11.65 0.60 -7.24
CA VAL A 152 11.08 1.69 -8.04
C VAL A 152 11.20 3.04 -7.29
N TYR A 153 10.85 3.06 -6.01
CA TYR A 153 11.01 4.24 -5.16
C TYR A 153 12.45 4.76 -5.17
N ARG A 154 13.43 3.87 -4.96
CA ARG A 154 14.85 4.24 -4.82
C ARG A 154 15.60 4.41 -6.16
N GLY A 155 15.02 4.00 -7.28
CA GLY A 155 15.74 3.93 -8.56
C GLY A 155 16.81 2.85 -8.56
N GLY A 156 16.67 1.81 -7.72
CA GLY A 156 17.63 0.72 -7.58
C GLY A 156 17.23 -0.28 -6.49
N CYS A 157 17.73 -1.52 -6.57
CA CYS A 157 17.44 -2.55 -5.57
C CYS A 157 18.25 -2.29 -4.28
N PRO A 158 17.61 -2.12 -3.11
CA PRO A 158 18.32 -1.92 -1.85
C PRO A 158 18.59 -3.24 -1.09
N GLU A 159 18.14 -4.38 -1.61
CA GLU A 159 18.26 -5.67 -0.92
C GLU A 159 19.69 -6.23 -1.08
N MET A 160 20.21 -6.87 -0.03
CA MET A 160 21.53 -7.51 -0.05
C MET A 160 21.62 -8.57 -1.15
N ASN A 161 20.53 -9.36 -1.30
CA ASN A 161 20.38 -10.34 -2.37
C ASN A 161 19.40 -9.78 -3.41
N ASN A 162 19.91 -9.24 -4.50
CA ASN A 162 19.10 -8.69 -5.57
C ASN A 162 18.37 -9.82 -6.33
N CYS A 163 17.04 -9.72 -6.45
CA CYS A 163 16.23 -10.69 -7.21
C CYS A 163 16.34 -10.52 -8.74
N GLY A 164 17.04 -9.51 -9.24
CA GLY A 164 17.21 -9.24 -10.68
C GLY A 164 16.01 -8.56 -11.34
N TRP A 165 14.84 -8.53 -10.71
CA TRP A 165 13.61 -8.03 -11.34
C TRP A 165 13.74 -6.57 -11.81
N TYR A 166 14.28 -5.67 -11.00
CA TYR A 166 14.40 -4.26 -11.35
C TYR A 166 15.29 -4.05 -12.57
N ASN A 167 16.42 -4.76 -12.65
CA ASN A 167 17.33 -4.68 -13.80
C ASN A 167 16.67 -5.21 -15.08
N ALA A 168 15.92 -6.32 -14.98
CA ALA A 168 15.15 -6.86 -16.11
C ALA A 168 14.05 -5.86 -16.57
N MET A 169 13.41 -5.18 -15.61
CA MET A 169 12.40 -4.18 -15.92
C MET A 169 12.99 -2.92 -16.59
N ILE A 170 14.16 -2.42 -16.14
CA ILE A 170 14.86 -1.30 -16.81
C ILE A 170 15.23 -1.65 -18.25
N ALA A 171 15.68 -2.87 -18.50
CA ALA A 171 16.01 -3.30 -19.85
C ALA A 171 14.81 -3.24 -20.81
N LYS A 172 13.60 -3.45 -20.29
CA LYS A 172 12.34 -3.39 -21.06
C LYS A 172 11.69 -2.02 -21.06
N TYR A 173 11.79 -1.30 -19.93
CA TYR A 173 11.16 0.00 -19.67
C TYR A 173 12.23 0.98 -19.12
N PRO A 174 13.05 1.61 -19.99
CA PRO A 174 14.18 2.43 -19.55
C PRO A 174 13.83 3.60 -18.63
N HIS A 175 12.62 4.14 -18.72
CA HIS A 175 12.14 5.22 -17.86
C HIS A 175 12.09 4.85 -16.37
N LEU A 176 12.10 3.56 -16.00
CA LEU A 176 12.26 3.13 -14.61
C LEU A 176 13.63 3.50 -14.03
N ALA A 177 14.66 3.77 -14.86
CA ALA A 177 15.96 4.25 -14.42
C ALA A 177 16.06 5.78 -14.33
N SER A 178 14.97 6.52 -14.56
CA SER A 178 14.94 7.99 -14.45
C SER A 178 15.37 8.44 -13.05
N THR A 179 16.09 9.54 -12.97
CA THR A 179 16.35 10.24 -11.70
C THR A 179 15.10 10.89 -11.15
N ASP A 180 14.14 11.25 -12.02
CA ASP A 180 12.84 11.76 -11.63
C ASP A 180 11.95 10.64 -11.06
N ILE A 181 11.51 10.82 -9.82
CA ILE A 181 10.70 9.83 -9.11
C ILE A 181 9.30 9.69 -9.71
N GLN A 182 8.71 10.79 -10.20
CA GLN A 182 7.39 10.76 -10.83
C GLN A 182 7.43 9.88 -12.08
N THR A 183 8.40 10.07 -12.96
CA THR A 183 8.60 9.26 -14.17
C THR A 183 8.71 7.77 -13.84
N ARG A 184 9.44 7.40 -12.77
CA ARG A 184 9.54 6.00 -12.36
C ARG A 184 8.20 5.42 -11.89
N TYR A 185 7.42 6.23 -11.14
CA TYR A 185 6.11 5.80 -10.63
C TYR A 185 5.11 5.64 -11.78
N ASP A 186 5.04 6.60 -12.68
CA ASP A 186 4.16 6.55 -13.84
C ASP A 186 4.48 5.32 -14.71
N THR A 187 5.76 5.10 -15.04
CA THR A 187 6.19 3.92 -15.80
C THR A 187 5.85 2.61 -15.09
N TYR A 188 6.04 2.53 -13.76
CA TYR A 188 5.66 1.34 -13.02
C TYR A 188 4.15 1.09 -13.06
N ASN A 189 3.33 2.14 -12.92
CA ASN A 189 1.88 2.04 -12.92
C ASN A 189 1.35 1.66 -14.31
N GLU A 190 1.90 2.22 -15.39
CA GLU A 190 1.57 1.81 -16.77
C GLU A 190 1.80 0.31 -16.97
N VAL A 191 2.94 -0.20 -16.49
CA VAL A 191 3.25 -1.64 -16.59
C VAL A 191 2.35 -2.47 -15.69
N PHE A 192 2.06 -1.98 -14.47
CA PHE A 192 1.27 -2.70 -13.48
C PHE A 192 -0.20 -2.86 -13.92
N TYR A 193 -0.80 -1.81 -14.48
CA TYR A 193 -2.19 -1.79 -14.92
C TYR A 193 -2.38 -2.16 -16.39
N GLY A 194 -1.35 -2.08 -17.23
CA GLY A 194 -1.43 -2.37 -18.67
C GLY A 194 -1.23 -3.83 -19.03
N ASN A 195 -1.01 -4.73 -18.07
CA ASN A 195 -0.88 -6.17 -18.28
C ASN A 195 -2.17 -6.96 -17.96
N ASP A 196 -3.34 -6.29 -17.94
CA ASP A 196 -4.65 -6.94 -17.83
C ASP A 196 -5.28 -7.20 -19.19
#